data_c61fd7160beb9b7dc4ee3f55f6871a08
#
_entry.id   c61fd7160beb9b7dc4ee3f55f6871a08
#
_cell.length_a   1.000
_cell.length_b   1.000
_cell.length_c   1.000
_cell.angle_alpha   90.00
_cell.angle_beta   90.00
_cell.angle_gamma   90.00
#
_symmetry.space_group_name_H-M   'P 1'
#
loop_
_entity.id
_entity.type
_entity.pdbx_description
1 polymer ?
#
loop_
_entity_poly.entity_id
_entity_poly.type
_entity_poly.pdbx_seq_one_letter_code
_entity_poly.pdbx_strand_id
1 'polypeptide(L)'
;MTDFEQRSIISGVGQSAIGRRLGRSGLDLTIDAALAAIADAGLAVADIDGLATYPGAGAAMPGFSGPGSPDVQDALRLRLNWHSGGLEGPAQLQAVVNAVLAVGAGLARHVLVYRTVTEATEQGRGGRQGIGLGGGGGGVPRMGGSMQWTIPFRAYSAANWLAMNAQRHFHEFGTTPEQLAMIAINARRNAALNPKAIYRDPMTLEDYFASRIVTTPFRLFDCDAPVDGSTAVIVSAAEHAPAVDHPVARVEAVGTALRGRPSWDQFDDMTTMGARDAAAALWTRTDLKPADVDVVELYDGFSFLSMCWLEALGFCGVGESGPFIEGGHRIALDGELPLNTHGGQLSAGRLHGFGFIHEAVLQLRGEAGDRQVASGPEVAAVANGGGPVAGALLLSRL
;
A
#
# COMPACT_ATOMS: atom_id res chain seq x y z
N MET A 1 12.97 -7.00 26.75
CA MET A 1 11.54 -6.62 26.63
C MET A 1 11.13 -7.18 25.28
N THR A 2 10.12 -8.04 25.22
CA THR A 2 9.52 -8.42 23.94
C THR A 2 8.96 -7.14 23.33
N ASP A 3 9.43 -6.82 22.13
CA ASP A 3 8.95 -5.65 21.41
C ASP A 3 7.45 -5.77 21.20
N PHE A 4 6.73 -4.64 21.25
CA PHE A 4 5.27 -4.64 21.17
C PHE A 4 4.74 -5.27 19.88
N GLU A 5 5.54 -5.25 18.83
CA GLU A 5 5.23 -5.85 17.53
C GLU A 5 5.04 -7.36 17.66
N GLN A 6 5.96 -8.06 18.32
CA GLN A 6 5.93 -9.52 18.45
C GLN A 6 4.78 -10.04 19.29
N ARG A 7 4.04 -9.14 19.96
CA ARG A 7 2.77 -9.45 20.61
C ARG A 7 1.58 -9.47 19.66
N SER A 8 1.81 -9.10 18.39
CA SER A 8 0.75 -8.92 17.41
C SER A 8 0.95 -9.85 16.23
N ILE A 9 -0.15 -10.44 15.78
CA ILE A 9 -0.23 -11.25 14.56
C ILE A 9 -1.29 -10.68 13.65
N ILE A 10 -1.15 -10.88 12.34
CA ILE A 10 -2.25 -10.76 11.39
C ILE A 10 -2.89 -12.12 11.29
N SER A 11 -4.05 -12.27 11.94
CA SER A 11 -4.76 -13.55 12.07
C SER A 11 -5.75 -13.78 10.92
N GLY A 12 -6.21 -12.72 10.25
CA GLY A 12 -7.17 -12.84 9.16
C GLY A 12 -7.03 -11.74 8.13
N VAL A 13 -7.35 -12.06 6.88
CA VAL A 13 -7.38 -11.13 5.76
C VAL A 13 -8.64 -11.34 4.92
N GLY A 14 -9.16 -10.27 4.31
CA GLY A 14 -10.34 -10.34 3.49
C GLY A 14 -10.42 -9.21 2.46
N GLN A 15 -11.02 -9.51 1.34
CA GLN A 15 -11.26 -8.52 0.29
C GLN A 15 -12.68 -8.64 -0.26
N SER A 16 -13.30 -7.49 -0.52
CA SER A 16 -14.53 -7.42 -1.32
C SER A 16 -14.28 -7.76 -2.79
N ALA A 17 -15.31 -7.64 -3.62
CA ALA A 17 -15.09 -7.48 -5.05
C ALA A 17 -14.20 -6.27 -5.31
N ILE A 18 -13.26 -6.39 -6.24
CA ILE A 18 -12.40 -5.31 -6.73
C ILE A 18 -12.72 -5.13 -8.22
N GLY A 19 -12.92 -3.90 -8.66
CA GLY A 19 -13.25 -3.65 -10.05
C GLY A 19 -13.37 -2.17 -10.40
N ARG A 20 -13.59 -1.89 -11.67
CA ARG A 20 -13.82 -0.54 -12.15
C ARG A 20 -15.31 -0.25 -12.20
N ARG A 21 -15.75 0.78 -11.46
CA ARG A 21 -17.16 1.26 -11.45
C ARG A 21 -18.15 0.19 -11.02
N LEU A 22 -17.91 -0.44 -9.88
CA LEU A 22 -18.80 -1.46 -9.32
C LEU A 22 -20.18 -0.89 -8.98
N GLY A 23 -20.31 0.42 -8.76
CA GLY A 23 -21.58 1.06 -8.42
C GLY A 23 -22.13 0.69 -7.04
N ARG A 24 -21.33 0.02 -6.22
CA ARG A 24 -21.68 -0.35 -4.84
C ARG A 24 -21.27 0.74 -3.85
N SER A 25 -21.96 0.81 -2.72
CA SER A 25 -21.59 1.74 -1.67
C SER A 25 -20.25 1.33 -1.02
N GLY A 26 -19.50 2.31 -0.53
CA GLY A 26 -18.27 2.02 0.22
C GLY A 26 -18.56 1.18 1.47
N LEU A 27 -19.73 1.36 2.12
CA LEU A 27 -20.13 0.58 3.28
C LEU A 27 -20.33 -0.90 2.90
N ASP A 28 -21.06 -1.21 1.83
CA ASP A 28 -21.27 -2.60 1.38
C ASP A 28 -19.94 -3.30 1.09
N LEU A 29 -19.02 -2.61 0.38
CA LEU A 29 -17.70 -3.17 0.07
C LEU A 29 -16.89 -3.40 1.36
N THR A 30 -16.97 -2.47 2.32
CA THR A 30 -16.29 -2.61 3.61
C THR A 30 -16.81 -3.80 4.40
N ILE A 31 -18.13 -3.97 4.48
CA ILE A 31 -18.75 -5.08 5.22
C ILE A 31 -18.38 -6.43 4.59
N ASP A 32 -18.38 -6.55 3.26
CA ASP A 32 -17.92 -7.77 2.59
C ASP A 32 -16.48 -8.13 2.99
N ALA A 33 -15.56 -7.16 2.91
CA ALA A 33 -14.15 -7.39 3.25
C ALA A 33 -13.96 -7.69 4.75
N ALA A 34 -14.69 -6.99 5.62
CA ALA A 34 -14.64 -7.17 7.05
C ALA A 34 -15.13 -8.57 7.46
N LEU A 35 -16.28 -8.99 6.96
CA LEU A 35 -16.82 -10.33 7.25
C LEU A 35 -15.92 -11.43 6.72
N ALA A 36 -15.32 -11.25 5.54
CA ALA A 36 -14.34 -12.19 5.00
C ALA A 36 -13.10 -12.30 5.90
N ALA A 37 -12.55 -11.17 6.37
CA ALA A 37 -11.38 -11.16 7.27
C ALA A 37 -11.67 -11.76 8.63
N ILE A 38 -12.85 -11.51 9.20
CA ILE A 38 -13.30 -12.08 10.48
C ILE A 38 -13.46 -13.59 10.38
N ALA A 39 -14.09 -14.07 9.29
CA ALA A 39 -14.27 -15.49 9.05
C ALA A 39 -12.92 -16.19 8.81
N ASP A 40 -12.01 -15.58 8.04
CA ASP A 40 -10.66 -16.07 7.79
C ASP A 40 -9.85 -16.18 9.08
N ALA A 41 -10.02 -15.24 10.02
CA ALA A 41 -9.45 -15.30 11.36
C ALA A 41 -10.09 -16.35 12.29
N GLY A 42 -11.11 -17.08 11.86
CA GLY A 42 -11.84 -18.02 12.74
C GLY A 42 -12.60 -17.34 13.88
N LEU A 43 -12.90 -16.05 13.78
CA LEU A 43 -13.55 -15.25 14.81
C LEU A 43 -15.04 -15.03 14.51
N ALA A 44 -15.81 -14.76 15.57
CA ALA A 44 -17.15 -14.20 15.43
C ALA A 44 -17.07 -12.66 15.37
N VAL A 45 -18.06 -12.00 14.80
CA VAL A 45 -18.15 -10.52 14.76
C VAL A 45 -18.08 -9.93 16.19
N ALA A 46 -18.64 -10.62 17.17
CA ALA A 46 -18.65 -10.18 18.57
C ALA A 46 -17.27 -10.23 19.27
N ASP A 47 -16.29 -10.92 18.68
CA ASP A 47 -14.92 -11.00 19.21
C ASP A 47 -14.11 -9.74 18.85
N ILE A 48 -14.58 -8.95 17.87
CA ILE A 48 -13.92 -7.73 17.45
C ILE A 48 -14.17 -6.63 18.48
N ASP A 49 -13.11 -6.20 19.15
CA ASP A 49 -13.13 -5.18 20.20
C ASP A 49 -12.27 -3.94 19.86
N GLY A 50 -11.68 -3.91 18.68
CA GLY A 50 -10.97 -2.76 18.13
C GLY A 50 -11.32 -2.51 16.65
N LEU A 51 -11.24 -1.24 16.19
CA LEU A 51 -11.52 -0.85 14.80
C LEU A 51 -10.60 0.26 14.36
N ALA A 52 -9.98 0.12 13.19
CA ALA A 52 -9.14 1.16 12.60
C ALA A 52 -9.35 1.30 11.10
N THR A 53 -9.18 2.53 10.60
CA THR A 53 -9.24 2.82 9.17
C THR A 53 -8.37 4.02 8.79
N TYR A 54 -8.02 4.11 7.50
CA TYR A 54 -7.35 5.25 6.89
C TYR A 54 -7.89 5.48 5.46
N PRO A 55 -8.09 6.69 5.04
CA PRO A 55 -8.41 7.82 5.89
C PRO A 55 -9.76 7.61 6.54
N GLY A 56 -10.00 8.28 7.66
CA GLY A 56 -11.33 8.29 8.26
C GLY A 56 -12.36 9.03 7.39
N ALA A 57 -13.61 9.04 7.82
CA ALA A 57 -14.66 9.82 7.16
C ALA A 57 -14.26 11.29 7.04
N GLY A 58 -14.42 11.87 5.85
CA GLY A 58 -14.18 13.30 5.63
C GLY A 58 -12.94 13.64 4.81
N ALA A 59 -12.25 12.68 4.20
CA ALA A 59 -11.25 13.02 3.19
C ALA A 59 -11.91 13.74 2.01
N ALA A 60 -11.29 14.84 1.59
CA ALA A 60 -11.88 15.79 0.64
C ALA A 60 -12.00 15.28 -0.80
N MET A 61 -11.44 14.10 -1.11
CA MET A 61 -11.48 13.56 -2.46
C MET A 61 -12.60 12.52 -2.62
N PRO A 62 -13.51 12.69 -3.60
CA PRO A 62 -14.60 11.76 -3.85
C PRO A 62 -14.09 10.32 -4.10
N GLY A 63 -14.64 9.36 -3.36
CA GLY A 63 -14.28 7.94 -3.48
C GLY A 63 -12.94 7.55 -2.86
N PHE A 64 -12.15 8.52 -2.38
CA PHE A 64 -10.89 8.25 -1.71
C PHE A 64 -11.07 7.75 -0.28
N SER A 65 -12.09 8.20 0.42
CA SER A 65 -12.46 7.71 1.75
C SER A 65 -13.59 6.69 1.66
N GLY A 66 -13.45 5.61 2.43
CA GLY A 66 -14.55 4.69 2.74
C GLY A 66 -15.44 5.21 3.89
N PRO A 67 -16.31 4.35 4.44
CA PRO A 67 -17.09 4.66 5.62
C PRO A 67 -16.18 4.93 6.82
N GLY A 68 -16.62 5.76 7.73
CA GLY A 68 -15.94 6.00 8.99
C GLY A 68 -16.10 4.84 9.98
N SER A 69 -15.28 4.86 11.05
CA SER A 69 -15.40 3.85 12.11
C SER A 69 -16.82 3.78 12.73
N PRO A 70 -17.55 4.89 12.96
CA PRO A 70 -18.92 4.80 13.47
C PRO A 70 -19.88 4.06 12.54
N ASP A 71 -19.77 4.24 11.21
CA ASP A 71 -20.65 3.59 10.24
C ASP A 71 -20.46 2.07 10.25
N VAL A 72 -19.19 1.63 10.30
CA VAL A 72 -18.84 0.21 10.35
C VAL A 72 -19.19 -0.41 11.71
N GLN A 73 -18.95 0.32 12.78
CA GLN A 73 -19.34 -0.09 14.14
C GLN A 73 -20.86 -0.34 14.22
N ASP A 74 -21.67 0.59 13.70
CA ASP A 74 -23.13 0.45 13.71
C ASP A 74 -23.58 -0.71 12.81
N ALA A 75 -23.05 -0.82 11.61
CA ALA A 75 -23.43 -1.86 10.65
C ALA A 75 -23.12 -3.28 11.18
N LEU A 76 -21.99 -3.48 11.83
CA LEU A 76 -21.56 -4.76 12.41
C LEU A 76 -21.98 -4.95 13.87
N ARG A 77 -22.60 -3.96 14.52
CA ARG A 77 -23.00 -3.98 15.93
C ARG A 77 -21.83 -4.25 16.89
N LEU A 78 -20.64 -3.70 16.57
CA LEU A 78 -19.43 -3.93 17.37
C LEU A 78 -19.51 -3.23 18.74
N ARG A 79 -18.86 -3.83 19.72
CA ARG A 79 -18.61 -3.23 21.05
C ARG A 79 -17.13 -2.97 21.19
N LEU A 80 -16.70 -1.76 20.86
CA LEU A 80 -15.29 -1.42 20.75
C LEU A 80 -14.72 -0.92 22.08
N ASN A 81 -13.58 -1.45 22.47
CA ASN A 81 -12.72 -0.94 23.53
C ASN A 81 -11.77 0.13 23.01
N TRP A 82 -11.41 0.04 21.71
CA TRP A 82 -10.48 0.95 21.07
C TRP A 82 -10.89 1.21 19.62
N HIS A 83 -10.63 2.42 19.13
CA HIS A 83 -10.76 2.72 17.70
C HIS A 83 -9.79 3.83 17.27
N SER A 84 -9.47 3.85 15.97
CA SER A 84 -8.67 4.89 15.34
C SER A 84 -9.17 5.17 13.93
N GLY A 85 -9.13 6.42 13.54
CA GLY A 85 -9.37 6.87 12.17
C GLY A 85 -8.65 8.19 11.98
N GLY A 86 -7.90 8.35 10.89
CA GLY A 86 -7.12 9.55 10.67
C GLY A 86 -6.81 9.81 9.22
N LEU A 87 -6.48 11.07 8.91
CA LEU A 87 -6.09 11.52 7.58
C LEU A 87 -4.58 11.52 7.39
N GLU A 88 -3.82 11.53 8.47
CA GLU A 88 -2.38 11.63 8.48
C GLU A 88 -1.75 10.39 9.09
N GLY A 89 -0.49 10.17 8.78
CA GLY A 89 0.31 9.10 9.32
C GLY A 89 1.25 8.51 8.29
N PRO A 90 2.03 7.46 8.64
CA PRO A 90 2.95 6.82 7.73
C PRO A 90 2.18 6.11 6.62
N ALA A 91 1.68 6.92 5.68
CA ALA A 91 0.89 6.51 4.55
C ALA A 91 -0.15 5.44 4.93
N GLN A 92 -0.56 4.63 4.07
CA GLN A 92 -1.67 3.69 4.22
C GLN A 92 -1.45 2.59 5.27
N LEU A 93 -0.26 2.49 5.87
CA LEU A 93 0.03 1.54 6.96
C LEU A 93 -0.29 2.09 8.37
N GLN A 94 -0.59 3.39 8.51
CA GLN A 94 -0.83 4.00 9.83
C GLN A 94 -1.90 3.26 10.63
N ALA A 95 -3.01 2.88 10.00
CA ALA A 95 -4.09 2.19 10.67
C ALA A 95 -3.65 0.80 11.20
N VAL A 96 -2.81 0.09 10.45
CA VAL A 96 -2.24 -1.21 10.86
C VAL A 96 -1.24 -1.02 11.98
N VAL A 97 -0.33 -0.05 11.87
CA VAL A 97 0.64 0.28 12.93
C VAL A 97 -0.08 0.68 14.23
N ASN A 98 -1.13 1.49 14.14
CA ASN A 98 -1.95 1.85 15.31
C ASN A 98 -2.65 0.63 15.93
N ALA A 99 -3.12 -0.31 15.12
CA ALA A 99 -3.71 -1.56 15.61
C ALA A 99 -2.67 -2.43 16.33
N VAL A 100 -1.47 -2.56 15.76
CA VAL A 100 -0.34 -3.27 16.41
C VAL A 100 0.02 -2.64 17.76
N LEU A 101 0.08 -1.32 17.83
CA LEU A 101 0.30 -0.59 19.09
C LEU A 101 -0.82 -0.82 20.09
N ALA A 102 -2.09 -0.78 19.68
CA ALA A 102 -3.24 -0.98 20.54
C ALA A 102 -3.27 -2.39 21.12
N VAL A 103 -3.02 -3.40 20.30
CA VAL A 103 -2.93 -4.81 20.69
C VAL A 103 -1.74 -5.02 21.61
N GLY A 104 -0.56 -4.54 21.24
CA GLY A 104 0.66 -4.66 22.05
C GLY A 104 0.56 -3.97 23.42
N ALA A 105 -0.27 -2.92 23.53
CA ALA A 105 -0.58 -2.23 24.78
C ALA A 105 -1.75 -2.84 25.56
N GLY A 106 -2.42 -3.87 25.04
CA GLY A 106 -3.56 -4.52 25.69
C GLY A 106 -4.86 -3.70 25.67
N LEU A 107 -4.99 -2.72 24.78
CA LEU A 107 -6.22 -1.92 24.62
C LEU A 107 -7.31 -2.65 23.84
N ALA A 108 -6.92 -3.60 23.00
CA ALA A 108 -7.82 -4.47 22.26
C ALA A 108 -7.18 -5.85 22.06
N ARG A 109 -7.98 -6.88 21.85
CA ARG A 109 -7.54 -8.25 21.54
C ARG A 109 -7.54 -8.51 20.04
N HIS A 110 -8.58 -8.07 19.36
CA HIS A 110 -8.80 -8.29 17.93
C HIS A 110 -9.25 -6.99 17.28
N VAL A 111 -8.38 -6.40 16.48
CA VAL A 111 -8.63 -5.13 15.78
C VAL A 111 -8.92 -5.40 14.32
N LEU A 112 -10.11 -5.05 13.87
CA LEU A 112 -10.46 -5.00 12.45
C LEU A 112 -9.88 -3.71 11.85
N VAL A 113 -9.01 -3.84 10.86
CA VAL A 113 -8.42 -2.73 10.12
C VAL A 113 -8.85 -2.83 8.67
N TYR A 114 -9.40 -1.76 8.12
CA TYR A 114 -9.90 -1.77 6.74
C TYR A 114 -9.52 -0.53 5.95
N ARG A 115 -9.47 -0.69 4.64
CA ARG A 115 -9.31 0.37 3.64
C ARG A 115 -10.29 0.15 2.51
N THR A 116 -11.11 1.15 2.23
CA THR A 116 -12.12 1.11 1.16
C THR A 116 -11.96 2.30 0.24
N VAL A 117 -12.13 2.08 -1.05
CA VAL A 117 -12.16 3.10 -2.10
C VAL A 117 -13.34 2.86 -3.03
N THR A 118 -13.89 3.95 -3.58
CA THR A 118 -14.88 3.94 -4.66
C THR A 118 -14.48 4.94 -5.76
N GLU A 119 -13.15 5.09 -5.96
CA GLU A 119 -12.59 6.12 -6.82
C GLU A 119 -12.94 5.95 -8.29
N ALA A 120 -13.01 4.70 -8.77
CA ALA A 120 -13.34 4.45 -10.17
C ALA A 120 -14.80 4.81 -10.49
N THR A 121 -15.73 4.57 -9.55
CA THR A 121 -17.12 5.02 -9.67
C THR A 121 -17.23 6.53 -9.61
N GLU A 122 -16.61 7.18 -8.65
CA GLU A 122 -16.72 8.63 -8.47
C GLU A 122 -16.04 9.41 -9.61
N GLN A 123 -14.89 8.96 -10.10
CA GLN A 123 -14.25 9.54 -11.28
C GLN A 123 -15.12 9.41 -12.55
N GLY A 124 -15.94 8.36 -12.64
CA GLY A 124 -16.89 8.17 -13.73
C GLY A 124 -18.08 9.13 -13.69
N ARG A 125 -18.43 9.66 -12.52
CA ARG A 125 -19.57 10.57 -12.32
C ARG A 125 -19.25 12.04 -12.59
N GLY A 126 -18.02 12.48 -12.38
CA GLY A 126 -17.69 13.92 -12.43
C GLY A 126 -16.40 14.30 -13.16
N GLY A 127 -15.73 13.35 -13.79
CA GLY A 127 -14.39 13.56 -14.36
C GLY A 127 -13.31 13.59 -13.25
N ARG A 128 -12.04 13.49 -13.67
CA ARG A 128 -10.89 13.58 -12.79
C ARG A 128 -10.86 14.99 -12.16
N GLN A 129 -11.46 15.18 -11.02
CA GLN A 129 -11.15 16.33 -10.21
C GLN A 129 -9.72 16.12 -9.70
N GLY A 130 -8.79 16.92 -10.19
CA GLY A 130 -7.50 17.12 -9.54
C GLY A 130 -7.75 17.44 -8.06
N ILE A 131 -6.73 17.32 -7.23
CA ILE A 131 -6.78 17.60 -5.79
C ILE A 131 -7.73 18.78 -5.57
N GLY A 132 -8.84 18.49 -4.89
CA GLY A 132 -9.98 19.39 -4.85
C GLY A 132 -9.59 20.80 -4.41
N LEU A 133 -9.61 21.72 -5.34
CA LEU A 133 -9.69 23.13 -5.06
C LEU A 133 -11.13 23.38 -4.57
N GLY A 134 -11.48 22.79 -3.41
CA GLY A 134 -12.77 22.88 -2.77
C GLY A 134 -13.04 24.31 -2.32
N GLY A 135 -13.52 25.11 -3.23
CA GLY A 135 -14.11 26.40 -2.97
C GLY A 135 -15.63 26.31 -2.95
N GLY A 136 -16.21 25.96 -1.85
CA GLY A 136 -17.60 26.32 -1.53
C GLY A 136 -17.66 27.81 -1.18
N GLY A 137 -17.91 28.68 -2.18
CA GLY A 137 -18.04 30.11 -1.97
C GLY A 137 -17.31 30.89 -3.07
N GLY A 138 -18.01 31.78 -3.78
CA GLY A 138 -17.59 32.51 -4.99
C GLY A 138 -16.37 33.42 -4.88
N GLY A 139 -15.30 33.02 -4.21
CA GLY A 139 -14.02 33.72 -4.15
C GLY A 139 -12.94 32.96 -4.91
N VAL A 140 -11.97 33.67 -5.49
CA VAL A 140 -10.77 33.06 -6.08
C VAL A 140 -10.08 32.19 -5.03
N PRO A 141 -9.86 30.89 -5.26
CA PRO A 141 -9.20 30.02 -4.29
C PRO A 141 -7.82 30.58 -3.95
N ARG A 142 -7.63 30.93 -2.69
CA ARG A 142 -6.28 31.28 -2.21
C ARG A 142 -5.56 30.00 -1.86
N MET A 143 -4.57 29.66 -2.64
CA MET A 143 -3.73 28.49 -2.39
C MET A 143 -2.66 28.85 -1.37
N GLY A 144 -2.50 28.00 -0.36
CA GLY A 144 -1.45 28.10 0.65
C GLY A 144 -0.48 26.92 0.59
N GLY A 145 0.59 27.01 1.39
CA GLY A 145 1.59 25.94 1.48
C GLY A 145 2.33 25.70 0.15
N SER A 146 2.78 24.47 -0.05
CA SER A 146 3.55 24.07 -1.26
C SER A 146 2.76 24.22 -2.55
N MET A 147 1.42 24.08 -2.49
CA MET A 147 0.56 24.17 -3.67
C MET A 147 0.64 25.53 -4.38
N GLN A 148 0.93 26.61 -3.67
CA GLN A 148 1.10 27.93 -4.26
C GLN A 148 2.29 28.00 -5.27
N TRP A 149 3.25 27.08 -5.12
CA TRP A 149 4.43 27.02 -5.97
C TRP A 149 4.24 26.05 -7.15
N THR A 150 3.44 24.99 -6.98
CA THR A 150 3.25 23.97 -8.00
C THR A 150 2.14 24.30 -9.00
N ILE A 151 1.07 24.93 -8.53
CA ILE A 151 -0.11 25.28 -9.36
C ILE A 151 0.21 26.19 -10.56
N PRO A 152 1.04 27.24 -10.44
CA PRO A 152 1.39 28.07 -11.60
C PRO A 152 2.02 27.28 -12.75
N PHE A 153 2.69 26.17 -12.44
CA PHE A 153 3.29 25.27 -13.43
C PHE A 153 2.35 24.12 -13.84
N ARG A 154 1.08 24.16 -13.45
CA ARG A 154 0.08 23.11 -13.67
C ARG A 154 0.48 21.74 -13.09
N ALA A 155 1.33 21.73 -12.07
CA ALA A 155 1.74 20.52 -11.34
C ALA A 155 0.71 20.17 -10.27
N TYR A 156 -0.45 19.66 -10.72
CA TYR A 156 -1.63 19.44 -9.87
C TYR A 156 -1.71 18.05 -9.25
N SER A 157 -0.83 17.15 -9.62
CA SER A 157 -0.93 15.76 -9.17
C SER A 157 0.40 15.21 -8.65
N ALA A 158 0.33 14.16 -7.84
CA ALA A 158 1.51 13.44 -7.36
C ALA A 158 2.38 12.94 -8.53
N ALA A 159 1.80 12.61 -9.68
CA ALA A 159 2.56 12.26 -10.89
C ALA A 159 3.57 13.35 -11.27
N ASN A 160 3.16 14.63 -11.24
CA ASN A 160 4.05 15.73 -11.57
C ASN A 160 5.18 15.90 -10.55
N TRP A 161 4.87 15.72 -9.26
CA TRP A 161 5.84 15.92 -8.19
C TRP A 161 6.86 14.79 -8.17
N LEU A 162 6.39 13.54 -8.22
CA LEU A 162 7.25 12.37 -8.25
C LEU A 162 8.07 12.22 -9.52
N ALA A 163 7.58 12.77 -10.64
CA ALA A 163 8.36 12.82 -11.89
C ALA A 163 9.67 13.59 -11.72
N MET A 164 9.69 14.65 -10.91
CA MET A 164 10.93 15.39 -10.61
C MET A 164 11.92 14.50 -9.83
N ASN A 165 11.43 13.72 -8.88
CA ASN A 165 12.26 12.77 -8.12
C ASN A 165 12.82 11.68 -9.03
N ALA A 166 11.99 11.11 -9.89
CA ALA A 166 12.40 10.13 -10.89
C ALA A 166 13.45 10.69 -11.87
N GLN A 167 13.23 11.92 -12.37
CA GLN A 167 14.20 12.60 -13.23
C GLN A 167 15.53 12.86 -12.52
N ARG A 168 15.48 13.17 -11.23
CA ARG A 168 16.70 13.33 -10.41
C ARG A 168 17.47 12.03 -10.33
N HIS A 169 16.80 10.92 -10.07
CA HIS A 169 17.40 9.59 -10.02
C HIS A 169 18.02 9.21 -11.40
N PHE A 170 17.31 9.48 -12.48
CA PHE A 170 17.84 9.24 -13.83
C PHE A 170 19.11 10.05 -14.11
N HIS A 171 19.12 11.32 -13.67
CA HIS A 171 20.27 12.20 -13.86
C HIS A 171 21.49 11.79 -13.02
N GLU A 172 21.26 11.42 -11.76
CA GLU A 172 22.36 11.11 -10.82
C GLU A 172 22.97 9.73 -11.06
N PHE A 173 22.12 8.74 -11.37
CA PHE A 173 22.52 7.34 -11.39
C PHE A 173 22.46 6.69 -12.78
N GLY A 174 22.00 7.43 -13.78
CA GLY A 174 21.93 6.90 -15.15
C GLY A 174 20.80 5.90 -15.39
N THR A 175 19.80 5.85 -14.51
CA THR A 175 18.61 5.00 -14.67
C THR A 175 17.92 5.29 -15.99
N THR A 176 17.47 4.25 -16.68
CA THR A 176 16.85 4.37 -17.99
C THR A 176 15.34 4.17 -17.95
N PRO A 177 14.59 4.67 -18.95
CA PRO A 177 13.18 4.41 -19.10
C PRO A 177 12.84 2.91 -19.24
N GLU A 178 13.73 2.12 -19.84
CA GLU A 178 13.60 0.68 -19.99
C GLU A 178 13.66 -0.02 -18.63
N GLN A 179 14.56 0.41 -17.77
CA GLN A 179 14.64 -0.09 -16.38
C GLN A 179 13.38 0.25 -15.61
N LEU A 180 12.91 1.51 -15.65
CA LEU A 180 11.65 1.92 -15.00
C LEU A 180 10.47 1.08 -15.48
N ALA A 181 10.39 0.78 -16.77
CA ALA A 181 9.31 -0.01 -17.37
C ALA A 181 9.21 -1.42 -16.77
N MET A 182 10.31 -1.99 -16.27
CA MET A 182 10.31 -3.35 -15.70
C MET A 182 9.40 -3.47 -14.49
N ILE A 183 9.20 -2.42 -13.70
CA ILE A 183 8.23 -2.43 -12.58
C ILE A 183 6.82 -2.62 -13.12
N ALA A 184 6.41 -1.85 -14.12
CA ALA A 184 5.06 -1.93 -14.68
C ALA A 184 4.82 -3.26 -15.42
N ILE A 185 5.83 -3.76 -16.16
CA ILE A 185 5.75 -5.03 -16.88
C ILE A 185 5.68 -6.21 -15.89
N ASN A 186 6.47 -6.19 -14.82
CA ASN A 186 6.42 -7.19 -13.76
C ASN A 186 5.04 -7.19 -13.07
N ALA A 187 4.53 -6.02 -12.69
CA ALA A 187 3.20 -5.89 -12.10
C ALA A 187 2.12 -6.49 -13.03
N ARG A 188 2.19 -6.23 -14.34
CA ARG A 188 1.25 -6.77 -15.32
C ARG A 188 1.36 -8.29 -15.45
N ARG A 189 2.57 -8.83 -15.47
CA ARG A 189 2.82 -10.28 -15.51
C ARG A 189 2.22 -10.99 -14.30
N ASN A 190 2.44 -10.46 -13.10
CA ASN A 190 1.90 -11.00 -11.85
C ASN A 190 0.36 -10.87 -11.80
N ALA A 191 -0.18 -9.74 -12.25
CA ALA A 191 -1.63 -9.50 -12.32
C ALA A 191 -2.35 -10.49 -13.24
N ALA A 192 -1.71 -11.01 -14.28
CA ALA A 192 -2.30 -12.02 -15.16
C ALA A 192 -2.70 -13.30 -14.39
N LEU A 193 -1.98 -13.61 -13.30
CA LEU A 193 -2.23 -14.74 -12.40
C LEU A 193 -3.25 -14.41 -11.28
N ASN A 194 -3.63 -13.14 -11.14
CA ASN A 194 -4.56 -12.70 -10.09
C ASN A 194 -5.98 -12.50 -10.66
N PRO A 195 -6.96 -13.36 -10.32
CA PRO A 195 -8.31 -13.24 -10.85
C PRO A 195 -9.04 -11.94 -10.44
N LYS A 196 -8.58 -11.26 -9.38
CA LYS A 196 -9.13 -9.99 -8.90
C LYS A 196 -8.48 -8.76 -9.55
N ALA A 197 -7.37 -8.92 -10.28
CA ALA A 197 -6.68 -7.81 -10.91
C ALA A 197 -7.50 -7.23 -12.07
N ILE A 198 -7.44 -5.90 -12.23
CA ILE A 198 -8.23 -5.20 -13.26
C ILE A 198 -7.55 -5.12 -14.61
N TYR A 199 -6.22 -5.25 -14.67
CA TYR A 199 -5.42 -5.30 -15.89
C TYR A 199 -4.63 -6.61 -15.93
N ARG A 200 -5.11 -7.57 -16.72
CA ARG A 200 -4.56 -8.94 -16.78
C ARG A 200 -3.91 -9.30 -18.11
N ASP A 201 -4.14 -8.48 -19.15
CA ASP A 201 -3.55 -8.75 -20.46
C ASP A 201 -2.04 -8.54 -20.43
N PRO A 202 -1.23 -9.43 -21.00
CA PRO A 202 0.21 -9.26 -21.06
C PRO A 202 0.62 -7.91 -21.64
N MET A 203 1.75 -7.39 -21.19
CA MET A 203 2.31 -6.11 -21.66
C MET A 203 3.78 -6.29 -22.00
N THR A 204 4.15 -5.89 -23.20
CA THR A 204 5.54 -5.87 -23.67
C THR A 204 6.18 -4.51 -23.41
N LEU A 205 7.49 -4.42 -23.59
CA LEU A 205 8.21 -3.15 -23.54
C LEU A 205 7.74 -2.19 -24.66
N GLU A 206 7.39 -2.73 -25.83
CA GLU A 206 6.82 -1.94 -26.93
C GLU A 206 5.46 -1.34 -26.56
N ASP A 207 4.56 -2.13 -25.95
CA ASP A 207 3.26 -1.66 -25.46
C ASP A 207 3.45 -0.55 -24.41
N TYR A 208 4.41 -0.72 -23.51
CA TYR A 208 4.71 0.31 -22.51
C TYR A 208 5.14 1.61 -23.18
N PHE A 209 6.06 1.57 -24.14
CA PHE A 209 6.53 2.76 -24.85
C PHE A 209 5.49 3.36 -25.81
N ALA A 210 4.57 2.56 -26.34
CA ALA A 210 3.45 3.06 -27.14
C ALA A 210 2.41 3.81 -26.28
N SER A 211 2.43 3.62 -24.96
CA SER A 211 1.48 4.30 -24.07
C SER A 211 1.77 5.81 -23.96
N ARG A 212 0.71 6.60 -23.73
CA ARG A 212 0.85 8.06 -23.63
C ARG A 212 1.71 8.46 -22.43
N ILE A 213 2.53 9.50 -22.62
CA ILE A 213 3.23 10.18 -21.53
C ILE A 213 2.19 10.94 -20.68
N VAL A 214 2.26 10.78 -19.37
CA VAL A 214 1.49 11.54 -18.38
C VAL A 214 2.27 12.78 -17.96
N THR A 215 3.51 12.58 -17.52
CA THR A 215 4.50 13.61 -17.18
C THR A 215 5.87 12.94 -17.17
N THR A 216 6.82 13.43 -17.95
CA THR A 216 8.14 12.80 -18.11
C THR A 216 8.84 12.60 -16.77
N PRO A 217 9.35 11.38 -16.43
CA PRO A 217 9.46 10.21 -17.30
C PRO A 217 8.23 9.31 -17.34
N PHE A 218 7.19 9.57 -16.54
CA PHE A 218 6.06 8.67 -16.35
C PHE A 218 5.13 8.59 -17.55
N ARG A 219 4.83 7.36 -17.91
CA ARG A 219 3.81 6.97 -18.87
C ARG A 219 2.54 6.50 -18.16
N LEU A 220 1.52 6.17 -18.92
CA LEU A 220 0.23 5.72 -18.39
C LEU A 220 0.39 4.52 -17.43
N PHE A 221 1.27 3.58 -17.78
CA PHE A 221 1.47 2.35 -17.02
C PHE A 221 2.40 2.50 -15.81
N ASP A 222 3.01 3.67 -15.64
CA ASP A 222 3.73 4.03 -14.42
C ASP A 222 2.81 4.59 -13.32
N CYS A 223 1.54 4.78 -13.62
CA CYS A 223 0.56 5.36 -12.71
C CYS A 223 -0.44 4.27 -12.27
N ASP A 224 -0.76 4.26 -11.00
CA ASP A 224 -1.71 3.32 -10.43
C ASP A 224 -3.12 3.43 -11.03
N ALA A 225 -3.86 2.34 -10.97
CA ALA A 225 -5.17 2.21 -11.59
C ALA A 225 -6.29 2.38 -10.56
N PRO A 226 -7.12 3.45 -10.67
CA PRO A 226 -8.27 3.64 -9.78
C PRO A 226 -9.26 2.49 -9.87
N VAL A 227 -9.71 2.01 -8.69
CA VAL A 227 -10.70 0.94 -8.54
C VAL A 227 -11.76 1.32 -7.51
N ASP A 228 -12.79 0.49 -7.44
CA ASP A 228 -13.68 0.34 -6.30
C ASP A 228 -13.34 -0.97 -5.61
N GLY A 229 -13.26 -0.98 -4.29
CA GLY A 229 -12.96 -2.18 -3.53
C GLY A 229 -12.63 -1.88 -2.08
N SER A 230 -12.56 -2.93 -1.28
CA SER A 230 -12.15 -2.90 0.11
C SER A 230 -11.25 -4.07 0.44
N THR A 231 -10.27 -3.83 1.29
CA THR A 231 -9.44 -4.85 1.93
C THR A 231 -9.48 -4.64 3.44
N ALA A 232 -9.60 -5.73 4.18
CA ALA A 232 -9.58 -5.76 5.63
C ALA A 232 -8.55 -6.77 6.14
N VAL A 233 -7.96 -6.46 7.29
CA VAL A 233 -7.08 -7.37 8.03
C VAL A 233 -7.48 -7.39 9.49
N ILE A 234 -7.26 -8.52 10.16
CA ILE A 234 -7.44 -8.65 11.61
C ILE A 234 -6.06 -8.67 12.27
N VAL A 235 -5.79 -7.68 13.10
CA VAL A 235 -4.62 -7.66 13.98
C VAL A 235 -5.04 -8.19 15.33
N SER A 236 -4.47 -9.31 15.76
CA SER A 236 -4.80 -9.98 17.01
C SER A 236 -3.63 -10.03 17.98
N ALA A 237 -3.93 -10.06 19.28
CA ALA A 237 -2.94 -10.35 20.28
C ALA A 237 -2.47 -11.80 20.12
N ALA A 238 -1.16 -12.03 20.07
CA ALA A 238 -0.61 -13.38 19.89
C ALA A 238 -1.04 -14.37 20.97
N GLU A 239 -1.19 -13.90 22.21
CA GLU A 239 -1.69 -14.69 23.34
C GLU A 239 -3.18 -15.05 23.24
N HIS A 240 -3.92 -14.38 22.37
CA HIS A 240 -5.32 -14.62 22.04
C HIS A 240 -5.49 -15.09 20.59
N ALA A 241 -4.41 -15.64 19.99
CA ALA A 241 -4.45 -16.15 18.62
C ALA A 241 -5.65 -17.11 18.46
N PRO A 242 -6.53 -16.86 17.48
CA PRO A 242 -7.62 -17.79 17.22
C PRO A 242 -7.06 -19.12 16.71
N ALA A 243 -7.77 -20.21 17.00
CA ALA A 243 -7.44 -21.52 16.46
C ALA A 243 -7.88 -21.56 14.97
N VAL A 244 -6.92 -21.51 14.06
CA VAL A 244 -7.11 -21.59 12.61
C VAL A 244 -6.25 -22.70 12.04
N ASP A 245 -6.69 -23.27 10.90
CA ASP A 245 -6.00 -24.39 10.25
C ASP A 245 -4.91 -23.92 9.26
N HIS A 246 -4.55 -22.64 9.27
CA HIS A 246 -3.51 -22.06 8.42
C HIS A 246 -2.47 -21.29 9.24
N PRO A 247 -1.24 -21.09 8.73
CA PRO A 247 -0.26 -20.23 9.37
C PRO A 247 -0.79 -18.80 9.56
N VAL A 248 -0.36 -18.14 10.60
CA VAL A 248 -0.61 -16.70 10.81
C VAL A 248 0.67 -15.91 10.58
N ALA A 249 0.53 -14.62 10.25
CA ALA A 249 1.69 -13.76 10.05
C ALA A 249 2.00 -12.98 11.32
N ARG A 250 3.18 -13.17 11.90
CA ARG A 250 3.68 -12.35 13.02
C ARG A 250 4.19 -11.02 12.51
N VAL A 251 3.93 -9.95 13.24
CA VAL A 251 4.57 -8.66 12.99
C VAL A 251 5.94 -8.66 13.65
N GLU A 252 7.01 -8.67 12.86
CA GLU A 252 8.40 -8.69 13.34
C GLU A 252 8.89 -7.30 13.67
N ALA A 253 8.60 -6.33 12.82
CA ALA A 253 9.00 -4.95 13.00
C ALA A 253 8.09 -3.99 12.26
N VAL A 254 8.01 -2.76 12.77
CA VAL A 254 7.39 -1.62 12.10
C VAL A 254 8.41 -0.50 11.93
N GLY A 255 8.35 0.18 10.79
CA GLY A 255 9.16 1.36 10.55
C GLY A 255 8.28 2.49 10.01
N THR A 256 8.38 3.68 10.58
CA THR A 256 7.59 4.83 10.14
C THR A 256 8.44 6.08 10.10
N ALA A 257 8.17 6.97 9.14
CA ALA A 257 8.82 8.26 9.04
C ALA A 257 7.87 9.34 8.54
N LEU A 258 8.02 10.52 9.10
CA LEU A 258 7.50 11.77 8.57
C LEU A 258 8.68 12.72 8.43
N ARG A 259 9.02 13.10 7.20
CA ARG A 259 10.18 13.94 6.92
C ARG A 259 9.78 15.19 6.16
N GLY A 260 10.12 16.34 6.73
CA GLY A 260 9.87 17.62 6.11
C GLY A 260 8.39 18.00 6.04
N ARG A 261 8.07 18.87 5.08
CA ARG A 261 6.70 19.30 4.79
C ARG A 261 5.98 18.22 3.97
N PRO A 262 4.65 18.17 3.97
CA PRO A 262 3.89 17.28 3.11
C PRO A 262 3.97 17.74 1.64
N SER A 263 5.19 17.83 1.14
CA SER A 263 5.55 18.31 -0.19
C SER A 263 6.59 17.38 -0.75
N TRP A 264 6.36 16.87 -1.96
CA TRP A 264 7.20 15.90 -2.64
C TRP A 264 8.46 16.52 -3.26
N ASP A 265 8.66 17.82 -3.13
CA ASP A 265 9.70 18.61 -3.78
C ASP A 265 10.70 19.24 -2.81
N GLN A 266 10.62 18.90 -1.51
CA GLN A 266 11.42 19.57 -0.46
C GLN A 266 12.18 18.57 0.42
N PHE A 267 12.82 17.59 -0.21
CA PHE A 267 13.72 16.65 0.45
C PHE A 267 15.17 17.03 0.17
N ASP A 268 16.03 16.83 1.14
CA ASP A 268 17.49 16.85 0.98
C ASP A 268 17.98 15.66 0.12
N ASP A 269 17.25 14.53 0.16
CA ASP A 269 17.46 13.38 -0.70
C ASP A 269 16.16 13.10 -1.48
N MET A 270 16.13 13.47 -2.76
CA MET A 270 14.98 13.31 -3.64
C MET A 270 14.86 11.91 -4.25
N THR A 271 15.81 11.03 -4.02
CA THR A 271 15.84 9.70 -4.67
C THR A 271 15.22 8.61 -3.81
N THR A 272 15.53 8.55 -2.52
CA THR A 272 14.95 7.57 -1.57
C THR A 272 13.92 8.17 -0.62
N MET A 273 13.88 9.48 -0.51
CA MET A 273 12.87 10.25 0.24
C MET A 273 12.71 9.77 1.71
N GLY A 274 11.51 9.90 2.28
CA GLY A 274 11.19 9.42 3.63
C GLY A 274 11.21 7.90 3.78
N ALA A 275 11.20 7.15 2.69
CA ALA A 275 11.31 5.69 2.69
C ALA A 275 12.61 5.23 3.39
N ARG A 276 13.74 5.94 3.15
CA ARG A 276 15.01 5.65 3.80
C ARG A 276 14.93 5.66 5.33
N ASP A 277 14.26 6.66 5.90
CA ASP A 277 14.16 6.81 7.35
C ASP A 277 13.21 5.77 7.95
N ALA A 278 12.12 5.45 7.25
CA ALA A 278 11.20 4.39 7.67
C ALA A 278 11.88 3.01 7.64
N ALA A 279 12.65 2.71 6.61
CA ALA A 279 13.42 1.48 6.50
C ALA A 279 14.50 1.39 7.58
N ALA A 280 15.25 2.47 7.82
CA ALA A 280 16.24 2.53 8.91
C ALA A 280 15.58 2.24 10.27
N ALA A 281 14.44 2.86 10.56
CA ALA A 281 13.68 2.60 11.78
C ALA A 281 13.25 1.15 11.90
N LEU A 282 12.75 0.54 10.82
CA LEU A 282 12.33 -0.87 10.78
C LEU A 282 13.49 -1.81 11.14
N TRP A 283 14.66 -1.66 10.52
CA TRP A 283 15.80 -2.54 10.73
C TRP A 283 16.45 -2.41 12.11
N THR A 284 16.19 -1.33 12.87
CA THR A 284 16.63 -1.22 14.28
C THR A 284 15.79 -2.05 15.24
N ARG A 285 14.65 -2.61 14.79
CA ARG A 285 13.63 -3.28 15.63
C ARG A 285 13.60 -4.78 15.44
N THR A 286 14.49 -5.33 14.63
CA THR A 286 14.58 -6.76 14.34
C THR A 286 16.02 -7.19 14.13
N ASP A 287 16.32 -8.44 14.38
CA ASP A 287 17.61 -9.06 14.05
C ASP A 287 17.67 -9.54 12.58
N LEU A 288 16.52 -9.60 11.89
CA LEU A 288 16.43 -9.94 10.48
C LEU A 288 17.14 -8.87 9.61
N LYS A 289 17.60 -9.29 8.44
CA LYS A 289 18.33 -8.47 7.47
C LYS A 289 17.60 -8.50 6.12
N PRO A 290 17.90 -7.57 5.20
CA PRO A 290 17.32 -7.61 3.85
C PRO A 290 17.48 -8.98 3.15
N ALA A 291 18.59 -9.69 3.40
CA ALA A 291 18.84 -11.02 2.81
C ALA A 291 17.93 -12.15 3.36
N ASP A 292 17.21 -11.89 4.45
CA ASP A 292 16.29 -12.87 5.05
C ASP A 292 14.86 -12.71 4.50
N VAL A 293 14.63 -11.70 3.63
CA VAL A 293 13.31 -11.42 3.06
C VAL A 293 13.09 -12.19 1.77
N ASP A 294 12.02 -12.97 1.73
CA ASP A 294 11.70 -13.86 0.61
C ASP A 294 10.77 -13.24 -0.44
N VAL A 295 9.92 -12.28 -0.03
CA VAL A 295 8.95 -11.61 -0.89
C VAL A 295 8.72 -10.18 -0.46
N VAL A 296 8.54 -9.28 -1.42
CA VAL A 296 8.33 -7.87 -1.15
C VAL A 296 7.08 -7.33 -1.81
N GLU A 297 6.29 -6.60 -1.03
CA GLU A 297 5.08 -5.93 -1.47
C GLU A 297 5.27 -4.42 -1.24
N LEU A 298 5.80 -3.74 -2.27
CA LEU A 298 6.28 -2.37 -2.20
C LEU A 298 5.33 -1.42 -2.93
N TYR A 299 5.08 -0.28 -2.33
CA TYR A 299 4.15 0.72 -2.86
C TYR A 299 4.54 1.18 -4.26
N ASP A 300 3.65 0.96 -5.20
CA ASP A 300 3.76 1.31 -6.61
C ASP A 300 2.61 2.24 -7.08
N GLY A 301 2.21 3.18 -6.25
CA GLY A 301 1.32 4.26 -6.69
C GLY A 301 1.87 4.98 -7.94
N PHE A 302 3.19 4.95 -8.07
CA PHE A 302 3.97 5.19 -9.29
C PHE A 302 5.13 4.20 -9.32
N SER A 303 5.51 3.69 -10.48
CA SER A 303 6.56 2.68 -10.64
C SER A 303 7.88 3.07 -9.95
N PHE A 304 8.25 4.34 -9.98
CA PHE A 304 9.45 4.86 -9.33
C PHE A 304 9.46 4.66 -7.80
N LEU A 305 8.30 4.65 -7.14
CA LEU A 305 8.25 4.44 -5.69
C LEU A 305 8.71 3.04 -5.28
N SER A 306 8.43 2.01 -6.08
CA SER A 306 8.98 0.68 -5.83
C SER A 306 10.51 0.66 -5.93
N MET A 307 11.09 1.42 -6.86
CA MET A 307 12.54 1.58 -6.97
C MET A 307 13.12 2.25 -5.72
N CYS A 308 12.49 3.32 -5.22
CA CYS A 308 12.89 3.98 -3.98
C CYS A 308 12.88 3.01 -2.78
N TRP A 309 11.86 2.17 -2.68
CA TRP A 309 11.75 1.20 -1.61
C TRP A 309 12.76 0.07 -1.70
N LEU A 310 13.12 -0.40 -2.90
CA LEU A 310 14.19 -1.39 -3.09
C LEU A 310 15.52 -0.87 -2.53
N GLU A 311 15.86 0.39 -2.80
CA GLU A 311 17.05 1.05 -2.27
C GLU A 311 16.94 1.34 -0.77
N ALA A 312 15.81 1.89 -0.32
CA ALA A 312 15.62 2.28 1.07
C ALA A 312 15.67 1.07 2.02
N LEU A 313 15.09 -0.06 1.64
CA LEU A 313 15.12 -1.30 2.43
C LEU A 313 16.44 -2.05 2.30
N GLY A 314 17.36 -1.64 1.40
CA GLY A 314 18.69 -2.21 1.27
C GLY A 314 18.74 -3.50 0.47
N PHE A 315 17.76 -3.76 -0.41
CA PHE A 315 17.81 -4.86 -1.37
C PHE A 315 18.82 -4.61 -2.49
N CYS A 316 19.14 -3.35 -2.74
CA CYS A 316 20.24 -2.88 -3.56
C CYS A 316 20.81 -1.57 -2.98
N GLY A 317 21.95 -1.13 -3.46
CA GLY A 317 22.54 0.15 -3.06
C GLY A 317 21.76 1.35 -3.60
N VAL A 318 21.99 2.52 -3.03
CA VAL A 318 21.40 3.79 -3.49
C VAL A 318 21.84 4.05 -4.93
N GLY A 319 20.88 4.28 -5.83
CA GLY A 319 21.10 4.46 -7.26
C GLY A 319 21.25 3.16 -8.05
N GLU A 320 21.16 2.01 -7.41
CA GLU A 320 21.34 0.70 -8.06
C GLU A 320 20.02 -0.02 -8.37
N SER A 321 18.88 0.56 -8.04
CA SER A 321 17.58 -0.05 -8.33
C SER A 321 17.34 -0.26 -9.83
N GLY A 322 17.80 0.65 -10.69
CA GLY A 322 17.73 0.50 -12.14
C GLY A 322 18.44 -0.78 -12.63
N PRO A 323 19.76 -0.94 -12.44
CA PRO A 323 20.49 -2.18 -12.74
C PRO A 323 19.92 -3.42 -12.05
N PHE A 324 19.43 -3.29 -10.82
CA PHE A 324 18.85 -4.40 -10.07
C PHE A 324 17.63 -5.01 -10.76
N ILE A 325 16.73 -4.16 -11.28
CA ILE A 325 15.48 -4.59 -11.94
C ILE A 325 15.61 -4.80 -13.45
N GLU A 326 16.79 -4.56 -14.03
CA GLU A 326 17.01 -4.66 -15.47
C GLU A 326 16.62 -6.05 -16.01
N GLY A 327 15.87 -6.06 -17.12
CA GLY A 327 15.32 -7.30 -17.69
C GLY A 327 14.22 -7.97 -16.86
N GLY A 328 13.95 -7.49 -15.63
CA GLY A 328 12.84 -7.92 -14.78
C GLY A 328 12.97 -9.33 -14.18
N HIS A 329 14.12 -10.02 -14.35
CA HIS A 329 14.28 -11.39 -13.88
C HIS A 329 14.39 -11.50 -12.37
N ARG A 330 15.12 -10.58 -11.73
CA ARG A 330 15.32 -10.62 -10.26
C ARG A 330 14.05 -10.40 -9.46
N ILE A 331 13.13 -9.59 -10.01
CA ILE A 331 11.86 -9.23 -9.36
C ILE A 331 10.67 -10.10 -9.83
N ALA A 332 10.93 -11.07 -10.71
CA ALA A 332 9.93 -12.01 -11.17
C ALA A 332 9.42 -12.91 -10.04
N LEU A 333 8.27 -13.57 -10.25
CA LEU A 333 7.69 -14.51 -9.27
C LEU A 333 8.64 -15.66 -8.91
N ASP A 334 9.47 -16.08 -9.85
CA ASP A 334 10.53 -17.10 -9.73
C ASP A 334 11.93 -16.48 -9.59
N GLY A 335 12.02 -15.18 -9.37
CA GLY A 335 13.26 -14.43 -9.24
C GLY A 335 13.87 -14.45 -7.84
N GLU A 336 14.95 -13.69 -7.69
CA GLU A 336 15.69 -13.55 -6.43
C GLU A 336 14.84 -12.86 -5.33
N LEU A 337 14.05 -11.84 -5.73
CA LEU A 337 13.22 -11.05 -4.84
C LEU A 337 11.86 -10.79 -5.50
N PRO A 338 10.92 -11.73 -5.42
CA PRO A 338 9.58 -11.54 -5.99
C PRO A 338 8.90 -10.26 -5.50
N LEU A 339 8.54 -9.37 -6.45
CA LEU A 339 7.99 -8.05 -6.17
C LEU A 339 6.53 -7.95 -6.58
N ASN A 340 5.66 -7.51 -5.65
CA ASN A 340 4.25 -7.19 -5.92
C ASN A 340 3.54 -8.35 -6.64
N THR A 341 3.56 -9.52 -6.00
CA THR A 341 3.14 -10.79 -6.60
C THR A 341 1.67 -10.83 -7.03
N HIS A 342 0.82 -9.96 -6.45
CA HIS A 342 -0.58 -9.82 -6.86
C HIS A 342 -0.81 -8.89 -8.06
N GLY A 343 0.25 -8.19 -8.52
CA GLY A 343 0.20 -7.24 -9.62
C GLY A 343 0.23 -5.77 -9.21
N GLY A 344 0.46 -5.49 -7.92
CA GLY A 344 0.60 -4.12 -7.41
C GLY A 344 -0.64 -3.24 -7.65
N GLN A 345 -0.52 -1.96 -7.37
CA GLN A 345 -1.56 -0.98 -7.70
C GLN A 345 -1.57 -0.61 -9.18
N LEU A 346 -0.45 -0.82 -9.89
CA LEU A 346 -0.32 -0.55 -11.31
C LEU A 346 -1.21 -1.45 -12.17
N SER A 347 -1.46 -2.69 -11.71
CA SER A 347 -2.25 -3.65 -12.51
C SER A 347 -3.38 -4.32 -11.74
N ALA A 348 -3.23 -4.63 -10.45
CA ALA A 348 -4.32 -5.20 -9.65
C ALA A 348 -5.36 -4.15 -9.25
N GLY A 349 -4.92 -2.92 -8.98
CA GLY A 349 -5.81 -1.81 -8.63
C GLY A 349 -5.42 -1.10 -7.34
N ARG A 350 -5.67 0.21 -7.29
CA ARG A 350 -5.27 1.09 -6.19
C ARG A 350 -6.13 0.90 -4.94
N LEU A 351 -5.65 0.10 -3.99
CA LEU A 351 -6.21 -0.06 -2.64
C LEU A 351 -5.32 0.56 -1.56
N HIS A 352 -4.45 1.47 -1.95
CA HIS A 352 -3.56 2.25 -1.08
C HIS A 352 -2.80 1.38 -0.07
N GLY A 353 -2.15 0.32 -0.54
CA GLY A 353 -1.25 -0.52 0.23
C GLY A 353 -1.90 -1.67 1.00
N PHE A 354 -3.21 -1.68 1.21
CA PHE A 354 -3.85 -2.81 1.88
C PHE A 354 -3.87 -4.08 1.03
N GLY A 355 -3.83 -3.94 -0.29
CA GLY A 355 -3.61 -5.07 -1.19
C GLY A 355 -2.26 -5.77 -0.95
N PHE A 356 -1.22 -5.00 -0.63
CA PHE A 356 0.13 -5.52 -0.33
C PHE A 356 0.14 -6.35 0.96
N ILE A 357 -0.49 -5.86 2.03
CA ILE A 357 -0.57 -6.62 3.29
C ILE A 357 -1.35 -7.92 3.07
N HIS A 358 -2.48 -7.84 2.37
CA HIS A 358 -3.29 -9.01 2.03
C HIS A 358 -2.47 -10.05 1.27
N GLU A 359 -1.76 -9.62 0.23
CA GLU A 359 -0.91 -10.51 -0.57
C GLU A 359 0.24 -11.09 0.22
N ALA A 360 0.96 -10.28 1.01
CA ALA A 360 2.06 -10.76 1.85
C ALA A 360 1.59 -11.88 2.79
N VAL A 361 0.42 -11.75 3.41
CA VAL A 361 -0.16 -12.79 4.27
C VAL A 361 -0.49 -14.04 3.48
N LEU A 362 -1.08 -13.93 2.29
CA LEU A 362 -1.37 -15.09 1.44
C LEU A 362 -0.10 -15.81 1.01
N GLN A 363 0.96 -15.07 0.66
CA GLN A 363 2.26 -15.64 0.30
C GLN A 363 2.87 -16.42 1.47
N LEU A 364 2.88 -15.84 2.68
CA LEU A 364 3.38 -16.50 3.89
C LEU A 364 2.57 -17.75 4.27
N ARG A 365 1.29 -17.79 3.95
CA ARG A 365 0.41 -18.94 4.19
C ARG A 365 0.54 -20.05 3.14
N GLY A 366 1.07 -19.75 1.95
CA GLY A 366 1.04 -20.66 0.81
C GLY A 366 -0.31 -20.67 0.09
N GLU A 367 -1.11 -19.61 0.23
CA GLU A 367 -2.50 -19.51 -0.26
C GLU A 367 -2.65 -18.55 -1.45
N ALA A 368 -1.55 -18.07 -2.04
CA ALA A 368 -1.61 -17.12 -3.15
C ALA A 368 -2.01 -17.76 -4.51
N GLY A 369 -2.30 -19.06 -4.55
CA GLY A 369 -2.74 -19.75 -5.77
C GLY A 369 -1.67 -19.74 -6.87
N ASP A 370 -2.05 -19.44 -8.12
CA ASP A 370 -1.15 -19.45 -9.28
C ASP A 370 0.02 -18.46 -9.16
N ARG A 371 -0.07 -17.47 -8.28
CA ARG A 371 0.98 -16.47 -8.02
C ARG A 371 1.81 -16.78 -6.77
N GLN A 372 1.65 -17.97 -6.18
CA GLN A 372 2.42 -18.39 -5.03
C GLN A 372 3.91 -18.49 -5.39
N VAL A 373 4.76 -17.85 -4.58
CA VAL A 373 6.21 -17.99 -4.66
C VAL A 373 6.58 -19.42 -4.25
N ALA A 374 7.24 -20.15 -5.17
CA ALA A 374 7.46 -21.59 -5.03
C ALA A 374 8.45 -21.98 -3.91
N SER A 375 9.32 -21.04 -3.49
CA SER A 375 10.29 -21.27 -2.40
C SER A 375 9.64 -21.46 -1.03
N GLY A 376 8.35 -21.11 -0.88
CA GLY A 376 7.66 -21.13 0.41
C GLY A 376 8.13 -20.00 1.31
N PRO A 377 7.74 -18.74 1.03
CA PRO A 377 8.23 -17.57 1.76
C PRO A 377 7.97 -17.68 3.26
N GLU A 378 8.96 -17.33 4.08
CA GLU A 378 8.88 -17.26 5.53
C GLU A 378 8.89 -15.82 6.03
N VAL A 379 9.48 -14.89 5.27
CA VAL A 379 9.59 -13.47 5.62
C VAL A 379 9.11 -12.59 4.45
N ALA A 380 8.21 -11.67 4.76
CA ALA A 380 7.67 -10.70 3.80
C ALA A 380 7.89 -9.26 4.28
N ALA A 381 8.36 -8.39 3.39
CA ALA A 381 8.39 -6.95 3.66
C ALA A 381 7.26 -6.23 2.92
N VAL A 382 6.53 -5.39 3.64
CA VAL A 382 5.45 -4.56 3.09
C VAL A 382 5.82 -3.10 3.32
N ALA A 383 5.77 -2.27 2.28
CA ALA A 383 6.12 -0.87 2.41
C ALA A 383 5.16 0.04 1.63
N ASN A 384 4.81 1.19 2.22
CA ASN A 384 3.84 2.12 1.67
C ASN A 384 4.28 3.58 1.80
N GLY A 385 3.78 4.41 0.90
CA GLY A 385 4.20 5.80 0.78
C GLY A 385 5.57 5.89 0.16
N GLY A 386 6.49 6.61 0.79
CA GLY A 386 7.86 6.76 0.32
C GLY A 386 8.28 8.21 0.10
N GLY A 387 7.30 9.13 -0.04
CA GLY A 387 7.53 10.56 -0.12
C GLY A 387 7.76 11.18 1.27
N PRO A 388 7.00 12.25 1.63
CA PRO A 388 7.11 12.87 2.96
C PRO A 388 6.66 11.95 4.09
N VAL A 389 5.80 11.00 3.79
CA VAL A 389 5.23 10.05 4.74
C VAL A 389 5.52 8.63 4.24
N ALA A 390 6.10 7.82 5.08
CA ALA A 390 6.52 6.47 4.74
C ALA A 390 6.27 5.50 5.90
N GLY A 391 5.89 4.27 5.58
CA GLY A 391 5.73 3.19 6.55
C GLY A 391 6.08 1.83 5.96
N ALA A 392 6.66 0.97 6.79
CA ALA A 392 7.00 -0.39 6.43
C ALA A 392 6.68 -1.36 7.57
N LEU A 393 6.35 -2.58 7.20
CA LEU A 393 6.13 -3.72 8.08
C LEU A 393 7.03 -4.87 7.63
N LEU A 394 7.55 -5.61 8.59
CA LEU A 394 8.17 -6.90 8.36
C LEU A 394 7.29 -7.96 9.01
N LEU A 395 6.95 -8.96 8.25
CA LEU A 395 6.07 -10.05 8.65
C LEU A 395 6.81 -11.37 8.54
N SER A 396 6.58 -12.30 9.47
CA SER A 396 7.08 -13.66 9.36
C SER A 396 5.95 -14.68 9.52
N ARG A 397 6.11 -15.83 8.91
CA ARG A 397 5.21 -16.98 9.06
C ARG A 397 5.35 -17.61 10.45
N LEU A 398 4.23 -17.90 11.11
CA LEU A 398 4.14 -18.70 12.36
C LEU A 398 3.40 -20.01 12.11
#